data_2d5933a56a239f9fee3b5cb011c9bffd
#
_entry.id   2d5933a56a239f9fee3b5cb011c9bffd
#
_cell.length_a   1.000
_cell.length_b   1.000
_cell.length_c   1.000
_cell.angle_alpha   90.00
_cell.angle_beta   90.00
_cell.angle_gamma   90.00
#
_symmetry.space_group_name_H-M   'P 1'
#
loop_
_entity.id
_entity.type
_entity.pdbx_description
1 polymer ?
#
loop_
_entity_poly.entity_id
_entity_poly.type
_entity_poly.pdbx_seq_one_letter_code
_entity_poly.pdbx_strand_id
1 'polypeptide(L)'
;MSFLDGLAGVPDELAQALAEPLIDHHVHGCFTVELDRDGFEESLNEASPEPIPPFMTQFDSQLGFAVRRWCGPLLGLPVGAGADGYWRRRAALAPDALATTFLPAAGVSRWLVDTGFQPDRLCSVGQLAAWSGGSASEVLRLETLTESLFAQGVSGRDFPDEFRARLAGRGPHVVAAKTIAAYRCGFDIDWSRPSDTAVARAAAAPVGRVTDPTLIAFGVHAAADAGLPVQIHVGLGDRDADLRRADPLLLTPLLVATSRVPVLLLHCYPFHREAGYLAQAFGHVYCDVGLAVNHLGARSVGLLAESLELAPFAKQLYSSDACGPPELHLLGALLWRRGMARVLGRWAREGDWTPADAARVVRMIGAGNATRVYGG
;
A
#
# COMPACT_ATOMS: atom_id res chain seq x y z
N MET A 1 -19.97 -6.87 -13.21
CA MET A 1 -19.65 -8.06 -12.40
C MET A 1 -19.54 -7.61 -10.96
N SER A 2 -20.23 -8.28 -10.01
CA SER A 2 -20.20 -7.92 -8.59
C SER A 2 -19.10 -8.71 -7.85
N PHE A 3 -18.49 -8.10 -6.85
CA PHE A 3 -17.58 -8.83 -5.93
C PHE A 3 -18.31 -9.93 -5.15
N LEU A 4 -19.65 -9.91 -5.11
CA LEU A 4 -20.49 -10.93 -4.49
C LEU A 4 -20.83 -12.11 -5.44
N ASP A 5 -20.49 -12.01 -6.73
CA ASP A 5 -20.83 -13.07 -7.69
C ASP A 5 -20.33 -14.45 -7.21
N GLY A 6 -21.25 -15.41 -7.14
CA GLY A 6 -21.00 -16.77 -6.67
C GLY A 6 -20.80 -16.90 -5.15
N LEU A 7 -21.13 -15.88 -4.36
CA LEU A 7 -21.21 -15.96 -2.90
C LEU A 7 -22.68 -16.08 -2.47
N ALA A 8 -22.97 -17.04 -1.61
CA ALA A 8 -24.29 -17.23 -1.02
C ALA A 8 -24.28 -16.86 0.46
N GLY A 9 -25.43 -16.38 0.96
CA GLY A 9 -25.64 -16.17 2.40
C GLY A 9 -24.83 -15.02 3.01
N VAL A 10 -24.44 -14.02 2.22
CA VAL A 10 -23.92 -12.76 2.74
C VAL A 10 -25.11 -11.93 3.23
N PRO A 11 -25.15 -11.51 4.51
CA PRO A 11 -26.24 -10.67 5.02
C PRO A 11 -26.33 -9.35 4.26
N ASP A 12 -27.57 -8.86 4.01
CA ASP A 12 -27.81 -7.64 3.23
C ASP A 12 -27.09 -6.41 3.80
N GLU A 13 -27.07 -6.26 5.12
CA GLU A 13 -26.40 -5.15 5.81
C GLU A 13 -24.89 -5.18 5.57
N LEU A 14 -24.28 -6.37 5.60
CA LEU A 14 -22.86 -6.55 5.28
C LEU A 14 -22.59 -6.28 3.79
N ALA A 15 -23.48 -6.76 2.90
CA ALA A 15 -23.34 -6.52 1.46
C ALA A 15 -23.41 -5.02 1.12
N GLN A 16 -24.31 -4.28 1.77
CA GLN A 16 -24.40 -2.82 1.64
C GLN A 16 -23.13 -2.12 2.13
N ALA A 17 -22.61 -2.47 3.31
CA ALA A 17 -21.38 -1.90 3.85
C ALA A 17 -20.17 -2.15 2.93
N LEU A 18 -20.08 -3.35 2.35
CA LEU A 18 -19.01 -3.71 1.40
C LEU A 18 -19.11 -2.97 0.06
N ALA A 19 -20.30 -2.48 -0.31
CA ALA A 19 -20.52 -1.69 -1.52
C ALA A 19 -20.18 -0.19 -1.32
N GLU A 20 -20.03 0.27 -0.08
CA GLU A 20 -19.66 1.66 0.22
C GLU A 20 -18.25 1.97 -0.33
N PRO A 21 -17.98 3.26 -0.68
CA PRO A 21 -16.67 3.67 -1.17
C PRO A 21 -15.55 3.41 -0.16
N LEU A 22 -14.41 2.93 -0.65
CA LEU A 22 -13.20 2.73 0.15
C LEU A 22 -12.32 3.98 0.15
N ILE A 23 -11.42 4.07 1.13
CA ILE A 23 -10.23 4.95 1.10
C ILE A 23 -9.01 4.04 1.03
N ASP A 24 -8.28 4.11 -0.08
CA ASP A 24 -7.01 3.41 -0.25
C ASP A 24 -5.90 4.26 0.39
N HIS A 25 -5.48 3.85 1.60
CA HIS A 25 -4.59 4.68 2.39
C HIS A 25 -3.11 4.57 1.99
N HIS A 26 -2.79 3.63 1.08
CA HIS A 26 -1.47 3.52 0.50
C HIS A 26 -1.53 2.87 -0.89
N VAL A 27 -1.11 3.61 -1.90
CA VAL A 27 -1.11 3.21 -3.30
C VAL A 27 -0.01 3.94 -4.06
N HIS A 28 0.37 3.43 -5.23
CA HIS A 28 1.17 4.13 -6.24
C HIS A 28 0.32 4.55 -7.44
N GLY A 29 0.90 5.31 -8.35
CA GLY A 29 0.22 5.71 -9.59
C GLY A 29 0.07 4.54 -10.58
N CYS A 30 -0.78 4.77 -11.60
CA CYS A 30 -0.87 3.89 -12.77
C CYS A 30 0.19 4.27 -13.81
N PHE A 31 0.63 3.30 -14.63
CA PHE A 31 1.51 3.58 -15.76
C PHE A 31 0.87 4.55 -16.75
N THR A 32 1.67 5.52 -17.20
CA THR A 32 1.36 6.45 -18.29
C THR A 32 2.00 6.01 -19.61
N VAL A 33 2.81 4.96 -19.58
CA VAL A 33 3.54 4.40 -20.70
C VAL A 33 2.91 3.08 -21.17
N GLU A 34 2.97 2.83 -22.46
CA GLU A 34 2.60 1.53 -23.00
C GLU A 34 3.61 0.47 -22.57
N LEU A 35 3.11 -0.72 -22.28
CA LEU A 35 3.92 -1.90 -21.97
C LEU A 35 3.79 -2.92 -23.10
N ASP A 36 4.85 -3.64 -23.38
CA ASP A 36 4.77 -4.91 -24.06
C ASP A 36 4.28 -6.00 -23.09
N ARG A 37 4.13 -7.22 -23.59
CA ARG A 37 3.63 -8.33 -22.78
C ARG A 37 4.54 -8.67 -21.61
N ASP A 38 5.84 -8.70 -21.88
CA ASP A 38 6.84 -9.06 -20.88
C ASP A 38 6.83 -8.02 -19.75
N GLY A 39 6.85 -6.73 -20.09
CA GLY A 39 6.78 -5.64 -19.11
C GLY A 39 5.47 -5.62 -18.32
N PHE A 40 4.35 -6.03 -18.93
CA PHE A 40 3.11 -6.20 -18.18
C PHE A 40 3.18 -7.38 -17.21
N GLU A 41 3.64 -8.54 -17.67
CA GLU A 41 3.77 -9.72 -16.81
C GLU A 41 4.82 -9.49 -15.69
N GLU A 42 5.95 -8.82 -15.98
CA GLU A 42 6.93 -8.41 -14.97
C GLU A 42 6.30 -7.52 -13.90
N SER A 43 5.41 -6.61 -14.28
CA SER A 43 4.72 -5.73 -13.33
C SER A 43 3.67 -6.43 -12.45
N LEU A 44 3.38 -7.71 -12.69
CA LEU A 44 2.58 -8.57 -11.82
C LEU A 44 3.43 -9.34 -10.80
N ASN A 45 4.74 -9.17 -10.80
CA ASN A 45 5.67 -9.80 -9.87
C ASN A 45 6.27 -8.75 -8.93
N GLU A 46 5.90 -8.79 -7.65
CA GLU A 46 6.43 -7.86 -6.65
C GLU A 46 7.88 -8.13 -6.30
N ALA A 47 8.29 -9.39 -6.27
CA ALA A 47 9.53 -9.78 -5.61
C ALA A 47 10.77 -9.76 -6.52
N SER A 48 10.62 -9.78 -7.85
CA SER A 48 11.77 -9.90 -8.75
C SER A 48 11.74 -8.87 -9.87
N PRO A 49 12.84 -8.11 -10.06
CA PRO A 49 13.05 -7.26 -11.21
C PRO A 49 13.63 -8.02 -12.43
N GLU A 50 13.81 -9.34 -12.31
CA GLU A 50 14.40 -10.16 -13.38
C GLU A 50 13.35 -10.48 -14.44
N PRO A 51 13.78 -10.60 -15.71
CA PRO A 51 12.90 -11.07 -16.78
C PRO A 51 12.27 -12.42 -16.45
N ILE A 52 11.03 -12.60 -16.86
CA ILE A 52 10.30 -13.85 -16.62
C ILE A 52 10.96 -14.97 -17.43
N PRO A 53 11.36 -16.10 -16.80
CA PRO A 53 11.93 -17.23 -17.50
C PRO A 53 10.99 -17.77 -18.59
N PRO A 54 11.50 -18.24 -19.75
CA PRO A 54 10.66 -18.66 -20.87
C PRO A 54 9.67 -19.81 -20.60
N PHE A 55 9.86 -20.55 -19.51
CA PHE A 55 8.96 -21.64 -19.08
C PHE A 55 7.83 -21.15 -18.17
N MET A 56 7.79 -19.85 -17.83
CA MET A 56 6.83 -19.26 -16.90
C MET A 56 5.97 -18.21 -17.60
N THR A 57 4.81 -17.94 -16.99
CA THR A 57 3.99 -16.75 -17.25
C THR A 57 3.35 -16.30 -15.93
N GLN A 58 3.28 -15.00 -15.68
CA GLN A 58 2.59 -14.47 -14.51
C GLN A 58 1.06 -14.66 -14.58
N PHE A 59 0.53 -14.95 -15.76
CA PHE A 59 -0.86 -15.35 -15.88
C PHE A 59 -1.17 -16.70 -15.21
N ASP A 60 -0.17 -17.53 -14.92
CA ASP A 60 -0.28 -18.79 -14.18
C ASP A 60 0.14 -18.61 -12.71
N SER A 61 -0.38 -17.54 -12.10
CA SER A 61 -0.25 -17.22 -10.68
C SER A 61 -1.61 -16.93 -10.06
N GLN A 62 -1.69 -16.85 -8.72
CA GLN A 62 -2.90 -16.42 -8.01
C GLN A 62 -3.39 -15.06 -8.51
N LEU A 63 -2.48 -14.11 -8.68
CA LEU A 63 -2.76 -12.79 -9.21
C LEU A 63 -3.17 -12.86 -10.71
N GLY A 64 -2.45 -13.62 -11.53
CA GLY A 64 -2.75 -13.79 -12.95
C GLY A 64 -4.14 -14.40 -13.20
N PHE A 65 -4.53 -15.37 -12.38
CA PHE A 65 -5.89 -15.91 -12.43
C PHE A 65 -6.95 -14.86 -12.02
N ALA A 66 -6.65 -14.02 -11.02
CA ALA A 66 -7.54 -12.95 -10.62
C ALA A 66 -7.68 -11.88 -11.73
N VAL A 67 -6.57 -11.49 -12.40
CA VAL A 67 -6.58 -10.59 -13.56
C VAL A 67 -7.53 -11.13 -14.65
N ARG A 68 -7.34 -12.36 -15.08
CA ARG A 68 -8.18 -12.95 -16.13
C ARG A 68 -9.64 -13.07 -15.70
N ARG A 69 -9.89 -13.41 -14.44
CA ARG A 69 -11.25 -13.62 -13.91
C ARG A 69 -12.03 -12.32 -13.75
N TRP A 70 -11.38 -11.28 -13.22
CA TRP A 70 -12.08 -10.09 -12.76
C TRP A 70 -11.88 -8.86 -13.66
N CYS A 71 -10.70 -8.73 -14.28
CA CYS A 71 -10.41 -7.63 -15.19
C CYS A 71 -10.89 -7.91 -16.62
N GLY A 72 -10.83 -9.17 -17.07
CA GLY A 72 -11.26 -9.55 -18.43
C GLY A 72 -12.65 -9.04 -18.82
N PRO A 73 -13.69 -9.25 -18.00
CA PRO A 73 -15.04 -8.77 -18.32
C PRO A 73 -15.18 -7.24 -18.48
N LEU A 74 -14.38 -6.45 -17.76
CA LEU A 74 -14.35 -4.98 -17.94
C LEU A 74 -13.76 -4.58 -19.30
N LEU A 75 -12.92 -5.45 -19.86
CA LEU A 75 -12.39 -5.29 -21.22
C LEU A 75 -13.29 -5.92 -22.30
N GLY A 76 -14.49 -6.40 -21.94
CA GLY A 76 -15.42 -7.05 -22.86
C GLY A 76 -15.08 -8.51 -23.19
N LEU A 77 -14.23 -9.16 -22.39
CA LEU A 77 -13.87 -10.56 -22.57
C LEU A 77 -14.80 -11.48 -21.76
N PRO A 78 -15.01 -12.73 -22.22
CA PRO A 78 -15.73 -13.71 -21.41
C PRO A 78 -14.95 -14.05 -20.13
N VAL A 79 -15.68 -14.47 -19.10
CA VAL A 79 -15.08 -14.97 -17.86
C VAL A 79 -14.19 -16.18 -18.18
N GLY A 80 -12.94 -16.15 -17.71
CA GLY A 80 -12.01 -17.24 -17.96
C GLY A 80 -11.29 -17.18 -19.31
N ALA A 81 -11.30 -16.03 -19.98
CA ALA A 81 -10.48 -15.80 -21.16
C ALA A 81 -9.02 -16.20 -20.91
N GLY A 82 -8.39 -16.85 -21.90
CA GLY A 82 -6.98 -17.25 -21.80
C GLY A 82 -6.04 -16.03 -21.78
N ALA A 83 -4.80 -16.25 -21.33
CA ALA A 83 -3.76 -15.23 -21.21
C ALA A 83 -3.56 -14.42 -22.50
N ASP A 84 -3.46 -15.10 -23.65
CA ASP A 84 -3.26 -14.44 -24.95
C ASP A 84 -4.46 -13.59 -25.38
N GLY A 85 -5.67 -14.04 -25.06
CA GLY A 85 -6.90 -13.29 -25.31
C GLY A 85 -6.95 -12.02 -24.47
N TYR A 86 -6.61 -12.14 -23.19
CA TYR A 86 -6.52 -11.02 -22.28
C TYR A 86 -5.48 -10.00 -22.75
N TRP A 87 -4.27 -10.46 -23.00
CA TRP A 87 -3.18 -9.60 -23.44
C TRP A 87 -3.51 -8.84 -24.74
N ARG A 88 -3.96 -9.54 -25.80
CA ARG A 88 -4.34 -8.87 -27.05
C ARG A 88 -5.39 -7.78 -26.87
N ARG A 89 -6.36 -8.01 -25.99
CA ARG A 89 -7.40 -7.00 -25.75
C ARG A 89 -6.88 -5.83 -24.93
N ARG A 90 -6.06 -6.09 -23.93
CA ARG A 90 -5.39 -5.06 -23.13
C ARG A 90 -4.48 -4.18 -23.96
N ALA A 91 -3.61 -4.79 -24.77
CA ALA A 91 -2.64 -4.10 -25.61
C ALA A 91 -3.27 -3.23 -26.72
N ALA A 92 -4.55 -3.42 -27.01
CA ALA A 92 -5.30 -2.58 -27.94
C ALA A 92 -5.83 -1.28 -27.31
N LEU A 93 -5.56 -1.03 -26.02
CA LEU A 93 -6.04 0.14 -25.27
C LEU A 93 -4.86 0.98 -24.78
N ALA A 94 -4.99 2.30 -24.90
CA ALA A 94 -4.03 3.24 -24.36
C ALA A 94 -4.02 3.22 -22.82
N PRO A 95 -2.92 3.62 -22.15
CA PRO A 95 -2.79 3.61 -20.69
C PRO A 95 -3.91 4.36 -19.96
N ASP A 96 -4.30 5.52 -20.46
CA ASP A 96 -5.39 6.33 -19.89
C ASP A 96 -6.77 5.68 -20.04
N ALA A 97 -7.02 4.97 -21.15
CA ALA A 97 -8.23 4.21 -21.37
C ALA A 97 -8.32 3.01 -20.42
N LEU A 98 -7.20 2.34 -20.14
CA LEU A 98 -7.12 1.30 -19.12
C LEU A 98 -7.39 1.88 -17.72
N ALA A 99 -6.73 2.98 -17.35
CA ALA A 99 -6.90 3.62 -16.05
C ALA A 99 -8.36 4.07 -15.83
N THR A 100 -8.96 4.75 -16.80
CA THR A 100 -10.36 5.20 -16.72
C THR A 100 -11.38 4.06 -16.76
N THR A 101 -10.98 2.87 -17.20
CA THR A 101 -11.81 1.66 -17.12
C THR A 101 -11.76 1.01 -15.74
N PHE A 102 -10.57 0.88 -15.15
CA PHE A 102 -10.38 0.07 -13.95
C PHE A 102 -10.51 0.88 -12.64
N LEU A 103 -10.00 2.11 -12.59
CA LEU A 103 -9.99 2.91 -11.36
C LEU A 103 -11.40 3.24 -10.84
N PRO A 104 -12.36 3.70 -11.66
CA PRO A 104 -13.73 3.91 -11.19
C PRO A 104 -14.40 2.62 -10.72
N ALA A 105 -14.10 1.49 -11.38
CA ALA A 105 -14.64 0.18 -11.02
C ALA A 105 -14.11 -0.35 -9.68
N ALA A 106 -12.99 0.17 -9.18
CA ALA A 106 -12.48 -0.15 -7.84
C ALA A 106 -13.39 0.38 -6.72
N GLY A 107 -14.19 1.41 -6.98
CA GLY A 107 -15.08 2.00 -5.98
C GLY A 107 -14.33 2.60 -4.80
N VAL A 108 -13.19 3.24 -5.06
CA VAL A 108 -12.37 3.97 -4.09
C VAL A 108 -12.65 5.47 -4.27
N SER A 109 -12.98 6.15 -3.19
CA SER A 109 -13.32 7.58 -3.21
C SER A 109 -12.12 8.49 -2.95
N ARG A 110 -11.09 7.96 -2.28
CA ARG A 110 -9.86 8.70 -1.97
C ARG A 110 -8.65 7.78 -2.03
N TRP A 111 -7.58 8.29 -2.66
CA TRP A 111 -6.32 7.59 -2.86
C TRP A 111 -5.19 8.36 -2.16
N LEU A 112 -4.38 7.68 -1.34
CA LEU A 112 -3.19 8.25 -0.73
C LEU A 112 -1.97 7.68 -1.46
N VAL A 113 -1.31 8.53 -2.26
CA VAL A 113 -0.35 8.13 -3.28
C VAL A 113 1.08 8.38 -2.80
N ASP A 114 1.87 7.32 -2.66
CA ASP A 114 3.33 7.43 -2.51
C ASP A 114 3.94 7.77 -3.88
N THR A 115 4.40 9.01 -4.04
CA THR A 115 4.96 9.55 -5.28
C THR A 115 6.45 9.28 -5.46
N GLY A 116 7.11 8.67 -4.46
CA GLY A 116 8.55 8.45 -4.45
C GLY A 116 9.04 7.25 -5.26
N PHE A 117 8.18 6.57 -6.02
CA PHE A 117 8.53 5.40 -6.84
C PHE A 117 8.21 5.63 -8.32
N GLN A 118 9.18 5.43 -9.19
CA GLN A 118 9.07 5.55 -10.67
C GLN A 118 8.29 6.79 -11.17
N PRO A 119 8.61 8.01 -10.70
CA PRO A 119 7.82 9.21 -10.99
C PRO A 119 7.70 9.52 -12.50
N ASP A 120 8.67 9.07 -13.31
CA ASP A 120 8.68 9.29 -14.76
C ASP A 120 7.77 8.32 -15.53
N ARG A 121 7.29 7.25 -14.90
CA ARG A 121 6.46 6.22 -15.52
C ARG A 121 5.04 6.18 -14.99
N LEU A 122 4.84 6.68 -13.78
CA LEU A 122 3.55 6.64 -13.09
C LEU A 122 2.83 7.99 -13.20
N CYS A 123 1.51 7.93 -13.19
CA CYS A 123 0.68 9.12 -13.23
C CYS A 123 0.85 9.97 -11.96
N SER A 124 0.67 11.26 -12.09
CA SER A 124 0.64 12.19 -10.96
C SER A 124 -0.61 11.97 -10.08
N VAL A 125 -0.56 12.48 -8.84
CA VAL A 125 -1.70 12.50 -7.90
C VAL A 125 -2.96 13.10 -8.55
N GLY A 126 -2.80 14.20 -9.30
CA GLY A 126 -3.91 14.86 -10.00
C GLY A 126 -4.49 14.01 -11.15
N GLN A 127 -3.65 13.31 -11.89
CA GLN A 127 -4.10 12.40 -12.96
C GLN A 127 -4.84 11.18 -12.37
N LEU A 128 -4.33 10.59 -11.28
CA LEU A 128 -5.02 9.49 -10.60
C LEU A 128 -6.42 9.91 -10.12
N ALA A 129 -6.53 11.08 -9.50
CA ALA A 129 -7.83 11.63 -9.08
C ALA A 129 -8.77 11.82 -10.28
N ALA A 130 -8.27 12.42 -11.36
CA ALA A 130 -9.09 12.66 -12.58
C ALA A 130 -9.56 11.35 -13.23
N TRP A 131 -8.70 10.34 -13.34
CA TRP A 131 -9.05 9.06 -13.95
C TRP A 131 -9.98 8.21 -13.09
N SER A 132 -9.85 8.30 -11.76
CA SER A 132 -10.70 7.54 -10.84
C SER A 132 -12.06 8.17 -10.57
N GLY A 133 -12.21 9.48 -10.81
CA GLY A 133 -13.37 10.26 -10.39
C GLY A 133 -13.45 10.50 -8.88
N GLY A 134 -12.40 10.17 -8.14
CA GLY A 134 -12.26 10.38 -6.70
C GLY A 134 -11.33 11.55 -6.35
N SER A 135 -10.90 11.61 -5.11
CA SER A 135 -9.83 12.51 -4.66
C SER A 135 -8.52 11.77 -4.46
N ALA A 136 -7.41 12.50 -4.48
CA ALA A 136 -6.10 11.92 -4.17
C ALA A 136 -5.26 12.89 -3.33
N SER A 137 -4.44 12.34 -2.45
CA SER A 137 -3.50 13.06 -1.58
C SER A 137 -2.13 12.41 -1.68
N GLU A 138 -1.09 13.15 -1.34
CA GLU A 138 0.29 12.67 -1.44
C GLU A 138 0.77 12.08 -0.11
N VAL A 139 1.53 10.99 -0.22
CA VAL A 139 2.36 10.43 0.84
C VAL A 139 3.82 10.69 0.46
N LEU A 140 4.52 11.46 1.28
CA LEU A 140 5.88 11.92 1.00
C LEU A 140 6.89 10.84 1.40
N ARG A 141 7.67 10.32 0.44
CA ARG A 141 8.74 9.35 0.72
C ARG A 141 9.98 10.05 1.27
N LEU A 142 10.38 9.70 2.49
CA LEU A 142 11.48 10.34 3.23
C LEU A 142 12.84 10.09 2.58
N GLU A 143 13.06 8.89 2.05
CA GLU A 143 14.30 8.56 1.34
C GLU A 143 14.45 9.39 0.06
N THR A 144 13.37 9.55 -0.72
CA THR A 144 13.39 10.39 -1.92
C THR A 144 13.63 11.86 -1.58
N LEU A 145 13.06 12.36 -0.48
CA LEU A 145 13.36 13.70 0.01
C LEU A 145 14.86 13.85 0.34
N THR A 146 15.44 12.90 1.06
CA THR A 146 16.89 12.86 1.37
C THR A 146 17.73 12.90 0.08
N GLU A 147 17.44 12.01 -0.86
CA GLU A 147 18.14 11.88 -2.14
C GLU A 147 18.00 13.16 -2.99
N SER A 148 16.84 13.82 -2.95
CA SER A 148 16.64 15.09 -3.65
C SER A 148 17.46 16.24 -3.07
N LEU A 149 17.63 16.31 -1.76
CA LEU A 149 18.49 17.30 -1.11
C LEU A 149 19.98 17.07 -1.48
N PHE A 150 20.41 15.83 -1.55
CA PHE A 150 21.76 15.49 -2.02
C PHE A 150 21.97 15.90 -3.49
N ALA A 151 21.01 15.61 -4.36
CA ALA A 151 21.07 16.01 -5.77
C ALA A 151 21.11 17.53 -5.95
N GLN A 152 20.51 18.30 -5.04
CA GLN A 152 20.56 19.77 -5.02
C GLN A 152 21.85 20.33 -4.42
N GLY A 153 22.78 19.47 -3.95
CA GLY A 153 24.06 19.89 -3.39
C GLY A 153 23.98 20.47 -1.98
N VAL A 154 22.95 20.14 -1.21
CA VAL A 154 22.82 20.55 0.20
C VAL A 154 23.99 19.97 0.98
N SER A 155 24.72 20.85 1.70
CA SER A 155 25.87 20.40 2.49
C SER A 155 25.44 19.55 3.68
N GLY A 156 26.30 18.62 4.11
CA GLY A 156 25.98 17.81 5.30
C GLY A 156 25.67 18.66 6.54
N ARG A 157 26.35 19.82 6.68
CA ARG A 157 26.11 20.75 7.78
C ARG A 157 24.69 21.33 7.78
N ASP A 158 24.17 21.67 6.60
CA ASP A 158 22.89 22.35 6.45
C ASP A 158 21.74 21.35 6.29
N PHE A 159 22.05 20.07 6.05
CA PHE A 159 21.07 19.02 5.76
C PHE A 159 19.98 18.87 6.82
N PRO A 160 20.25 18.84 8.15
CA PRO A 160 19.20 18.66 9.14
C PRO A 160 18.14 19.78 9.08
N ASP A 161 18.57 21.02 8.94
CA ASP A 161 17.68 22.17 8.91
C ASP A 161 16.91 22.25 7.60
N GLU A 162 17.58 22.00 6.46
CA GLU A 162 16.91 21.99 5.15
C GLU A 162 15.88 20.87 5.04
N PHE A 163 16.17 19.69 5.57
CA PHE A 163 15.20 18.59 5.59
C PHE A 163 13.95 18.95 6.39
N ARG A 164 14.11 19.53 7.59
CA ARG A 164 12.99 20.01 8.40
C ARG A 164 12.23 21.13 7.71
N ALA A 165 12.92 22.05 7.05
CA ALA A 165 12.29 23.14 6.29
C ALA A 165 11.43 22.60 5.15
N ARG A 166 11.89 21.57 4.42
CA ARG A 166 11.11 20.91 3.37
C ARG A 166 9.84 20.22 3.91
N LEU A 167 9.95 19.55 5.06
CA LEU A 167 8.78 18.98 5.72
C LEU A 167 7.79 20.05 6.19
N ALA A 168 8.28 21.16 6.73
CA ALA A 168 7.43 22.27 7.17
C ALA A 168 6.76 23.00 6.01
N GLY A 169 7.48 23.16 4.88
CA GLY A 169 6.99 23.81 3.67
C GLY A 169 6.13 22.94 2.75
N ARG A 170 5.79 21.70 3.15
CA ARG A 170 4.96 20.80 2.37
C ARG A 170 3.60 21.40 2.06
N GLY A 171 3.07 21.11 0.87
CA GLY A 171 1.71 21.55 0.50
C GLY A 171 0.62 20.85 1.32
N PRO A 172 -0.58 21.40 1.37
CA PRO A 172 -1.70 20.84 2.15
C PRO A 172 -2.19 19.47 1.62
N HIS A 173 -1.80 19.10 0.41
CA HIS A 173 -2.10 17.80 -0.19
C HIS A 173 -1.20 16.65 0.33
N VAL A 174 -0.10 16.96 1.03
CA VAL A 174 0.77 15.97 1.68
C VAL A 174 0.18 15.62 3.05
N VAL A 175 -0.34 14.41 3.19
CA VAL A 175 -1.11 13.99 4.37
C VAL A 175 -0.38 12.98 5.26
N ALA A 176 0.73 12.42 4.78
CA ALA A 176 1.57 11.47 5.52
C ALA A 176 3.00 11.47 4.99
N ALA A 177 3.90 10.88 5.76
CA ALA A 177 5.23 10.49 5.32
C ALA A 177 5.35 8.98 5.20
N LYS A 178 6.25 8.49 4.35
CA LYS A 178 6.55 7.06 4.15
C LYS A 178 8.04 6.81 4.27
N THR A 179 8.41 5.72 4.93
CA THR A 179 9.76 5.17 4.87
C THR A 179 9.79 3.76 4.28
N ILE A 180 10.82 3.50 3.51
CA ILE A 180 11.16 2.19 2.95
C ILE A 180 12.44 1.63 3.59
N ALA A 181 12.62 1.87 4.89
CA ALA A 181 13.78 1.41 5.66
C ALA A 181 14.06 -0.09 5.48
N ALA A 182 13.00 -0.92 5.30
CA ALA A 182 13.11 -2.34 5.01
C ALA A 182 14.03 -2.64 3.80
N TYR A 183 13.95 -1.82 2.75
CA TYR A 183 14.76 -1.96 1.52
C TYR A 183 16.11 -1.26 1.59
N ARG A 184 16.36 -0.48 2.63
CA ARG A 184 17.53 0.41 2.71
C ARG A 184 18.55 -0.06 3.73
N CYS A 185 18.10 -0.36 4.95
CA CYS A 185 18.99 -0.75 6.04
C CYS A 185 18.38 -1.82 6.96
N GLY A 186 17.11 -2.24 6.74
CA GLY A 186 16.38 -3.10 7.66
C GLY A 186 15.90 -2.35 8.91
N PHE A 187 15.29 -3.08 9.84
CA PHE A 187 14.76 -2.51 11.09
C PHE A 187 15.63 -2.74 12.31
N ASP A 188 16.66 -3.55 12.20
CA ASP A 188 17.64 -3.85 13.25
C ASP A 188 18.72 -2.76 13.37
N ILE A 189 18.30 -1.51 13.43
CA ILE A 189 19.15 -0.31 13.54
C ILE A 189 18.89 0.40 14.87
N ASP A 190 19.75 1.37 15.20
CA ASP A 190 19.48 2.27 16.32
C ASP A 190 18.40 3.29 15.95
N TRP A 191 17.19 3.09 16.49
CA TRP A 191 16.06 3.98 16.31
C TRP A 191 16.01 5.15 17.29
N SER A 192 17.03 5.33 18.13
CA SER A 192 17.13 6.52 18.96
C SER A 192 17.21 7.79 18.09
N ARG A 193 16.73 8.91 18.62
CA ARG A 193 16.76 10.19 17.88
C ARG A 193 18.21 10.62 17.62
N PRO A 194 18.65 10.70 16.35
CA PRO A 194 20.00 11.15 16.05
C PRO A 194 20.20 12.65 16.39
N SER A 195 21.38 13.02 16.85
CA SER A 195 21.74 14.43 16.99
C SER A 195 22.03 15.06 15.62
N ASP A 196 21.80 16.38 15.50
CA ASP A 196 22.08 17.11 14.25
C ASP A 196 23.55 16.97 13.82
N THR A 197 24.49 16.87 14.78
CA THR A 197 25.90 16.60 14.47
C THR A 197 26.11 15.21 13.86
N ALA A 198 25.40 14.19 14.33
CA ALA A 198 25.48 12.85 13.75
C ALA A 198 24.87 12.83 12.34
N VAL A 199 23.71 13.49 12.15
CA VAL A 199 23.04 13.63 10.84
C VAL A 199 23.93 14.39 9.86
N ALA A 200 24.52 15.52 10.27
CA ALA A 200 25.43 16.31 9.43
C ALA A 200 26.65 15.49 8.98
N ARG A 201 27.18 14.64 9.85
CA ARG A 201 28.30 13.73 9.53
C ARG A 201 27.86 12.65 8.53
N ALA A 202 26.73 12.02 8.74
CA ALA A 202 26.18 11.01 7.83
C ALA A 202 25.87 11.60 6.44
N ALA A 203 25.35 12.83 6.39
CA ALA A 203 25.05 13.55 5.15
C ALA A 203 26.27 14.18 4.46
N ALA A 204 27.48 14.12 5.05
CA ALA A 204 28.69 14.71 4.45
C ALA A 204 29.20 13.97 3.20
N ALA A 205 28.77 12.73 2.98
CA ALA A 205 29.06 11.94 1.78
C ALA A 205 27.75 11.62 1.04
N PRO A 206 27.25 12.52 0.16
CA PRO A 206 26.00 12.32 -0.57
C PRO A 206 26.03 11.06 -1.43
N VAL A 207 24.92 10.32 -1.46
CA VAL A 207 24.77 9.11 -2.26
C VAL A 207 23.46 9.17 -3.08
N GLY A 208 23.43 8.53 -4.22
CA GLY A 208 22.23 8.48 -5.07
C GLY A 208 21.11 7.62 -4.48
N ARG A 209 21.43 6.70 -3.57
CA ARG A 209 20.48 5.85 -2.84
C ARG A 209 20.85 5.84 -1.36
N VAL A 210 20.03 6.44 -0.53
CA VAL A 210 20.30 6.52 0.91
C VAL A 210 20.10 5.16 1.58
N THR A 211 21.11 4.72 2.33
CA THR A 211 21.10 3.47 3.13
C THR A 211 21.65 3.69 4.54
N ASP A 212 22.12 4.90 4.83
CA ASP A 212 22.65 5.23 6.16
C ASP A 212 21.54 5.20 7.21
N PRO A 213 21.62 4.36 8.24
CA PRO A 213 20.58 4.21 9.26
C PRO A 213 20.36 5.50 10.07
N THR A 214 21.39 6.36 10.23
CA THR A 214 21.23 7.64 10.93
C THR A 214 20.31 8.58 10.16
N LEU A 215 20.46 8.65 8.83
CA LEU A 215 19.63 9.50 7.98
C LEU A 215 18.19 8.98 7.90
N ILE A 216 18.02 7.65 7.85
CA ILE A 216 16.70 7.03 7.84
C ILE A 216 15.98 7.26 9.17
N ALA A 217 16.62 6.99 10.30
CA ALA A 217 16.05 7.26 11.63
C ALA A 217 15.73 8.76 11.80
N PHE A 218 16.62 9.65 11.37
CA PHE A 218 16.38 11.09 11.41
C PHE A 218 15.15 11.50 10.61
N GLY A 219 15.00 10.99 9.38
CA GLY A 219 13.85 11.29 8.53
C GLY A 219 12.52 10.90 9.19
N VAL A 220 12.44 9.72 9.81
CA VAL A 220 11.26 9.25 10.53
C VAL A 220 10.95 10.15 11.74
N HIS A 221 11.96 10.49 12.55
CA HIS A 221 11.77 11.39 13.70
C HIS A 221 11.35 12.79 13.27
N ALA A 222 11.94 13.33 12.20
CA ALA A 222 11.59 14.65 11.69
C ALA A 222 10.14 14.70 11.15
N ALA A 223 9.69 13.63 10.47
CA ALA A 223 8.30 13.51 10.03
C ALA A 223 7.32 13.45 11.21
N ALA A 224 7.65 12.69 12.26
CA ALA A 224 6.86 12.62 13.48
C ALA A 224 6.80 13.96 14.21
N ASP A 225 7.92 14.70 14.28
CA ASP A 225 7.96 16.06 14.87
C ASP A 225 7.13 17.07 14.06
N ALA A 226 7.07 16.89 12.74
CA ALA A 226 6.21 17.69 11.86
C ALA A 226 4.71 17.33 11.96
N GLY A 227 4.34 16.38 12.83
CA GLY A 227 2.98 15.94 13.06
C GLY A 227 2.39 15.06 11.95
N LEU A 228 3.22 14.52 11.06
CA LEU A 228 2.77 13.63 9.98
C LEU A 228 2.57 12.20 10.50
N PRO A 229 1.46 11.53 10.15
CA PRO A 229 1.40 10.07 10.21
C PRO A 229 2.57 9.46 9.43
N VAL A 230 3.21 8.41 9.97
CA VAL A 230 4.35 7.75 9.34
C VAL A 230 3.96 6.36 8.88
N GLN A 231 4.02 6.12 7.60
CA GLN A 231 3.85 4.83 6.97
C GLN A 231 5.20 4.12 6.86
N ILE A 232 5.26 2.83 7.22
CA ILE A 232 6.47 2.01 7.19
C ILE A 232 6.18 0.74 6.38
N HIS A 233 6.95 0.51 5.31
CA HIS A 233 6.87 -0.74 4.55
C HIS A 233 7.33 -1.91 5.42
N VAL A 234 6.52 -2.97 5.52
CA VAL A 234 6.79 -4.16 6.33
C VAL A 234 6.55 -5.44 5.52
N GLY A 235 7.50 -6.33 5.54
CA GLY A 235 7.35 -7.68 4.99
C GLY A 235 7.53 -7.76 3.48
N LEU A 236 6.54 -8.37 2.78
CA LEU A 236 6.58 -8.68 1.35
C LEU A 236 6.93 -7.46 0.51
N GLY A 237 7.88 -7.63 -0.37
CA GLY A 237 8.36 -6.63 -1.31
C GLY A 237 9.40 -7.24 -2.23
N ASP A 238 10.15 -6.41 -2.96
CA ASP A 238 11.20 -6.87 -3.85
C ASP A 238 12.39 -7.50 -3.10
N ARG A 239 13.28 -8.15 -3.85
CA ARG A 239 14.43 -8.88 -3.28
C ARG A 239 15.48 -8.03 -2.56
N ASP A 240 15.38 -6.70 -2.64
CA ASP A 240 16.24 -5.80 -1.87
C ASP A 240 15.91 -5.86 -0.36
N ALA A 241 14.71 -6.31 0.00
CA ALA A 241 14.33 -6.51 1.39
C ALA A 241 14.85 -7.85 1.93
N ASP A 242 15.67 -7.81 2.97
CA ASP A 242 15.91 -8.99 3.81
C ASP A 242 14.74 -9.16 4.77
N LEU A 243 13.85 -10.12 4.50
CA LEU A 243 12.67 -10.36 5.33
C LEU A 243 12.99 -10.58 6.81
N ARG A 244 14.16 -11.15 7.15
CA ARG A 244 14.57 -11.32 8.56
C ARG A 244 14.78 -9.99 9.27
N ARG A 245 15.11 -8.95 8.51
CA ARG A 245 15.34 -7.57 8.98
C ARG A 245 14.14 -6.65 8.73
N ALA A 246 13.07 -7.17 8.14
CA ALA A 246 11.81 -6.50 7.90
C ALA A 246 10.68 -6.95 8.86
N ASP A 247 11.02 -7.69 9.92
CA ASP A 247 10.10 -8.07 11.00
C ASP A 247 9.74 -6.81 11.80
N PRO A 248 8.43 -6.44 11.89
CA PRO A 248 8.01 -5.22 12.57
C PRO A 248 8.28 -5.22 14.07
N LEU A 249 8.52 -6.36 14.73
CA LEU A 249 8.91 -6.41 16.14
C LEU A 249 10.22 -5.66 16.41
N LEU A 250 11.11 -5.58 15.42
CA LEU A 250 12.35 -4.81 15.49
C LEU A 250 12.12 -3.28 15.54
N LEU A 251 10.91 -2.81 15.17
CA LEU A 251 10.52 -1.41 15.27
C LEU A 251 10.12 -0.99 16.69
N THR A 252 10.02 -1.90 17.66
CA THR A 252 9.57 -1.60 19.03
C THR A 252 10.26 -0.36 19.63
N PRO A 253 11.60 -0.15 19.53
CA PRO A 253 12.23 1.06 20.05
C PRO A 253 11.73 2.34 19.37
N LEU A 254 11.51 2.31 18.05
CA LEU A 254 10.94 3.44 17.29
C LEU A 254 9.52 3.75 17.76
N LEU A 255 8.68 2.72 17.91
CA LEU A 255 7.28 2.89 18.33
C LEU A 255 7.18 3.54 19.71
N VAL A 256 8.09 3.21 20.63
CA VAL A 256 8.17 3.91 21.92
C VAL A 256 8.53 5.38 21.74
N ALA A 257 9.45 5.69 20.84
CA ALA A 257 9.97 7.06 20.63
C ALA A 257 8.99 7.96 19.85
N THR A 258 8.08 7.41 19.05
CA THR A 258 7.20 8.16 18.12
C THR A 258 5.72 8.19 18.54
N SER A 259 5.41 8.01 19.82
CA SER A 259 4.05 7.85 20.35
C SER A 259 3.08 9.03 20.13
N ARG A 260 3.55 10.13 19.55
CA ARG A 260 2.75 11.36 19.33
C ARG A 260 1.99 11.40 18.01
N VAL A 261 2.34 10.54 17.06
CA VAL A 261 1.73 10.49 15.72
C VAL A 261 1.31 9.06 15.38
N PRO A 262 0.32 8.86 14.51
CA PRO A 262 0.01 7.55 13.98
C PRO A 262 1.22 6.95 13.25
N VAL A 263 1.55 5.69 13.56
CA VAL A 263 2.50 4.86 12.80
C VAL A 263 1.73 3.73 12.15
N LEU A 264 1.87 3.60 10.83
CA LEU A 264 1.11 2.63 10.02
C LEU A 264 2.08 1.61 9.44
N LEU A 265 1.94 0.36 9.89
CA LEU A 265 2.68 -0.79 9.39
C LEU A 265 1.96 -1.27 8.12
N LEU A 266 2.61 -1.09 6.96
CA LEU A 266 1.99 -1.38 5.67
C LEU A 266 2.24 -2.82 5.24
N HIS A 267 1.28 -3.42 4.54
CA HIS A 267 1.36 -4.72 3.87
C HIS A 267 1.45 -5.90 4.83
N CYS A 268 2.36 -5.88 5.76
CA CYS A 268 2.57 -6.77 6.89
C CYS A 268 2.70 -8.28 6.58
N TYR A 269 2.55 -8.76 5.34
CA TYR A 269 2.73 -10.18 5.04
C TYR A 269 4.23 -10.53 4.96
N PRO A 270 4.72 -11.62 5.56
CA PRO A 270 3.98 -12.61 6.35
C PRO A 270 3.81 -12.25 7.85
N PHE A 271 4.26 -11.08 8.29
CA PHE A 271 4.32 -10.62 9.69
C PHE A 271 3.02 -9.93 10.16
N HIS A 272 1.87 -10.27 9.56
CA HIS A 272 0.59 -9.62 9.90
C HIS A 272 0.12 -9.92 11.31
N ARG A 273 0.53 -11.04 11.92
CA ARG A 273 0.25 -11.34 13.33
C ARG A 273 1.11 -10.52 14.29
N GLU A 274 2.39 -10.36 14.00
CA GLU A 274 3.33 -9.51 14.71
C GLU A 274 2.88 -8.03 14.64
N ALA A 275 2.49 -7.57 13.46
CA ALA A 275 1.91 -6.24 13.28
C ALA A 275 0.59 -6.07 14.04
N GLY A 276 -0.27 -7.08 14.04
CA GLY A 276 -1.49 -7.12 14.83
C GLY A 276 -1.24 -7.02 16.34
N TYR A 277 -0.22 -7.72 16.84
CA TYR A 277 0.25 -7.59 18.21
C TYR A 277 0.72 -6.16 18.53
N LEU A 278 1.56 -5.57 17.67
CA LEU A 278 2.03 -4.20 17.86
C LEU A 278 0.89 -3.19 17.82
N ALA A 279 -0.08 -3.37 16.92
CA ALA A 279 -1.26 -2.53 16.87
C ALA A 279 -2.10 -2.64 18.16
N GLN A 280 -2.15 -3.82 18.78
CA GLN A 280 -2.81 -4.00 20.09
C GLN A 280 -2.00 -3.38 21.22
N ALA A 281 -0.67 -3.56 21.21
CA ALA A 281 0.21 -3.13 22.30
C ALA A 281 0.41 -1.61 22.36
N PHE A 282 0.41 -0.91 21.21
CA PHE A 282 0.69 0.52 21.12
C PHE A 282 -0.53 1.30 20.64
N GLY A 283 -0.94 2.34 21.38
CA GLY A 283 -2.14 3.14 21.11
C GLY A 283 -2.16 3.84 19.74
N HIS A 284 -1.00 4.19 19.19
CA HIS A 284 -0.79 4.96 17.97
C HIS A 284 -0.38 4.10 16.77
N VAL A 285 -0.26 2.77 16.91
CA VAL A 285 0.15 1.87 15.83
C VAL A 285 -1.07 1.30 15.12
N TYR A 286 -1.02 1.31 13.80
CA TYR A 286 -2.03 0.81 12.87
C TYR A 286 -1.38 -0.19 11.90
N CYS A 287 -2.18 -1.00 11.22
CA CYS A 287 -1.66 -1.96 10.23
C CYS A 287 -2.64 -2.21 9.08
N ASP A 288 -2.12 -2.73 7.99
CA ASP A 288 -2.88 -3.25 6.85
C ASP A 288 -2.24 -4.53 6.28
N VAL A 289 -2.92 -5.15 5.32
CA VAL A 289 -2.44 -6.35 4.61
C VAL A 289 -2.57 -6.18 3.08
N GLY A 290 -2.51 -4.93 2.60
CA GLY A 290 -2.87 -4.51 1.24
C GLY A 290 -2.22 -5.30 0.11
N LEU A 291 -0.94 -5.10 -0.15
CA LEU A 291 -0.14 -5.73 -1.21
C LEU A 291 -0.42 -7.24 -1.35
N ALA A 292 -0.38 -7.96 -0.22
CA ALA A 292 -0.54 -9.40 -0.19
C ALA A 292 -1.94 -9.87 -0.62
N VAL A 293 -2.98 -9.06 -0.44
CA VAL A 293 -4.34 -9.37 -0.91
C VAL A 293 -4.35 -9.61 -2.42
N ASN A 294 -3.65 -8.77 -3.18
CA ASN A 294 -3.49 -8.92 -4.63
C ASN A 294 -2.75 -10.22 -4.98
N HIS A 295 -1.56 -10.39 -4.43
CA HIS A 295 -0.67 -11.49 -4.78
C HIS A 295 -1.17 -12.86 -4.33
N LEU A 296 -1.90 -12.92 -3.22
CA LEU A 296 -2.51 -14.16 -2.72
C LEU A 296 -3.84 -14.52 -3.45
N GLY A 297 -4.44 -13.58 -4.19
CA GLY A 297 -5.62 -13.83 -5.01
C GLY A 297 -6.73 -14.56 -4.25
N ALA A 298 -7.09 -15.76 -4.68
CA ALA A 298 -8.13 -16.57 -4.04
C ALA A 298 -7.79 -16.96 -2.58
N ARG A 299 -6.51 -16.98 -2.20
CA ARG A 299 -6.03 -17.29 -0.84
C ARG A 299 -6.07 -16.08 0.12
N SER A 300 -6.29 -14.88 -0.38
CA SER A 300 -6.38 -13.66 0.44
C SER A 300 -7.43 -13.74 1.56
N VAL A 301 -8.44 -14.59 1.40
CA VAL A 301 -9.47 -14.88 2.43
C VAL A 301 -8.85 -15.34 3.75
N GLY A 302 -7.83 -16.20 3.70
CA GLY A 302 -7.10 -16.66 4.90
C GLY A 302 -6.37 -15.51 5.57
N LEU A 303 -5.62 -14.72 4.79
CA LEU A 303 -4.89 -13.56 5.29
C LEU A 303 -5.81 -12.54 5.95
N LEU A 304 -6.95 -12.24 5.32
CA LEU A 304 -7.95 -11.31 5.88
C LEU A 304 -8.55 -11.84 7.20
N ALA A 305 -8.82 -13.14 7.30
CA ALA A 305 -9.27 -13.73 8.55
C ALA A 305 -8.20 -13.63 9.65
N GLU A 306 -6.94 -13.91 9.33
CA GLU A 306 -5.81 -13.82 10.25
C GLU A 306 -5.52 -12.38 10.69
N SER A 307 -5.67 -11.40 9.80
CA SER A 307 -5.50 -9.98 10.16
C SER A 307 -6.52 -9.49 11.20
N LEU A 308 -7.69 -10.13 11.25
CA LEU A 308 -8.75 -9.82 12.22
C LEU A 308 -8.60 -10.52 13.57
N GLU A 309 -7.57 -11.36 13.78
CA GLU A 309 -7.40 -12.17 15.01
C GLU A 309 -7.12 -11.29 16.23
N LEU A 310 -6.17 -10.37 16.15
CA LEU A 310 -5.63 -9.67 17.32
C LEU A 310 -5.67 -8.15 17.20
N ALA A 311 -5.37 -7.61 16.01
CA ALA A 311 -5.35 -6.16 15.81
C ALA A 311 -6.74 -5.56 16.08
N PRO A 312 -6.85 -4.50 16.90
CA PRO A 312 -8.12 -3.81 17.10
C PRO A 312 -8.68 -3.31 15.77
N PHE A 313 -9.95 -3.55 15.48
CA PHE A 313 -10.58 -3.17 14.19
C PHE A 313 -10.48 -1.67 13.90
N ALA A 314 -10.47 -0.84 14.97
CA ALA A 314 -10.26 0.60 14.86
C ALA A 314 -8.83 0.99 14.41
N LYS A 315 -7.92 0.04 14.27
CA LYS A 315 -6.52 0.27 13.91
C LYS A 315 -6.08 -0.49 12.66
N GLN A 316 -7.02 -1.12 11.98
CA GLN A 316 -6.79 -1.72 10.68
C GLN A 316 -7.28 -0.80 9.58
N LEU A 317 -6.57 -0.73 8.47
CA LEU A 317 -6.94 0.08 7.32
C LEU A 317 -7.00 -0.78 6.05
N TYR A 318 -7.68 -0.25 5.04
CA TYR A 318 -7.66 -0.82 3.70
C TYR A 318 -6.59 -0.12 2.86
N SER A 319 -5.72 -0.89 2.22
CA SER A 319 -4.86 -0.45 1.13
C SER A 319 -4.80 -1.48 0.02
N SER A 320 -4.42 -1.09 -1.19
CA SER A 320 -4.11 -2.01 -2.28
C SER A 320 -2.62 -2.18 -2.49
N ASP A 321 -1.84 -1.17 -2.16
CA ASP A 321 -0.44 -1.00 -2.58
C ASP A 321 -0.26 -1.23 -4.09
N ALA A 322 -1.30 -0.91 -4.86
CA ALA A 322 -1.28 -1.10 -6.29
C ALA A 322 -0.30 -0.14 -6.96
N CYS A 323 0.51 -0.67 -7.88
CA CYS A 323 1.52 0.07 -8.60
C CYS A 323 1.50 -0.30 -10.09
N GLY A 324 1.44 0.69 -10.96
CA GLY A 324 1.58 0.54 -12.39
C GLY A 324 0.31 0.03 -13.10
N PRO A 325 0.06 -1.28 -13.27
CA PRO A 325 -1.16 -1.74 -13.92
C PRO A 325 -2.42 -1.32 -13.17
N PRO A 326 -3.39 -0.63 -13.80
CA PRO A 326 -4.63 -0.23 -13.12
C PRO A 326 -5.50 -1.43 -12.72
N GLU A 327 -5.24 -2.60 -13.28
CA GLU A 327 -5.81 -3.89 -12.86
C GLU A 327 -5.56 -4.16 -11.37
N LEU A 328 -4.38 -3.81 -10.86
CA LEU A 328 -4.02 -4.04 -9.45
C LEU A 328 -4.85 -3.18 -8.50
N HIS A 329 -5.15 -1.94 -8.90
CA HIS A 329 -6.02 -1.03 -8.14
C HIS A 329 -7.45 -1.59 -8.00
N LEU A 330 -7.99 -2.13 -9.10
CA LEU A 330 -9.29 -2.81 -9.08
C LEU A 330 -9.23 -4.07 -8.21
N LEU A 331 -8.21 -4.90 -8.39
CA LEU A 331 -8.13 -6.20 -7.72
C LEU A 331 -7.94 -6.04 -6.22
N GLY A 332 -7.16 -5.06 -5.76
CA GLY A 332 -7.02 -4.76 -4.33
C GLY A 332 -8.39 -4.53 -3.67
N ALA A 333 -9.20 -3.66 -4.26
CA ALA A 333 -10.53 -3.35 -3.76
C ALA A 333 -11.50 -4.53 -3.88
N LEU A 334 -11.51 -5.20 -5.01
CA LEU A 334 -12.43 -6.31 -5.29
C LEU A 334 -12.13 -7.52 -4.41
N LEU A 335 -10.86 -7.93 -4.33
CA LEU A 335 -10.44 -9.11 -3.55
C LEU A 335 -10.60 -8.86 -2.05
N TRP A 336 -10.32 -7.63 -1.57
CA TRP A 336 -10.57 -7.26 -0.19
C TRP A 336 -12.07 -7.37 0.15
N ARG A 337 -12.95 -6.73 -0.63
CA ARG A 337 -14.41 -6.81 -0.42
C ARG A 337 -14.91 -8.25 -0.45
N ARG A 338 -14.44 -9.02 -1.43
CA ARG A 338 -14.81 -10.42 -1.58
C ARG A 338 -14.31 -11.30 -0.44
N GLY A 339 -13.09 -11.06 0.02
CA GLY A 339 -12.53 -11.75 1.16
C GLY A 339 -13.28 -11.44 2.45
N MET A 340 -13.54 -10.16 2.73
CA MET A 340 -14.34 -9.73 3.88
C MET A 340 -15.78 -10.29 3.84
N ALA A 341 -16.42 -10.31 2.65
CA ALA A 341 -17.74 -10.93 2.47
C ALA A 341 -17.73 -12.42 2.86
N ARG A 342 -16.67 -13.15 2.50
CA ARG A 342 -16.54 -14.58 2.84
C ARG A 342 -16.29 -14.80 4.33
N VAL A 343 -15.34 -14.06 4.90
CA VAL A 343 -14.93 -14.21 6.31
C VAL A 343 -16.09 -13.79 7.22
N LEU A 344 -16.53 -12.55 7.11
CA LEU A 344 -17.53 -11.98 8.02
C LEU A 344 -18.94 -12.55 7.74
N GLY A 345 -19.24 -12.83 6.46
CA GLY A 345 -20.49 -13.52 6.10
C GLY A 345 -20.57 -14.93 6.69
N ARG A 346 -19.44 -15.65 6.77
CA ARG A 346 -19.38 -16.93 7.46
C ARG A 346 -19.61 -16.77 8.96
N TRP A 347 -18.86 -15.90 9.63
CA TRP A 347 -18.99 -15.69 11.07
C TRP A 347 -20.39 -15.21 11.47
N ALA A 348 -21.04 -14.39 10.63
CA ALA A 348 -22.42 -13.97 10.86
C ALA A 348 -23.42 -15.13 10.74
N ARG A 349 -23.24 -16.04 9.76
CA ARG A 349 -24.11 -17.22 9.62
C ARG A 349 -23.90 -18.25 10.73
N GLU A 350 -22.67 -18.39 11.24
CA GLU A 350 -22.31 -19.29 12.33
C GLU A 350 -22.74 -18.74 13.69
N GLY A 351 -23.14 -17.46 13.74
CA GLY A 351 -23.64 -16.80 14.96
C GLY A 351 -22.54 -16.24 15.86
N ASP A 352 -21.28 -16.27 15.42
CA ASP A 352 -20.15 -15.69 16.16
C ASP A 352 -20.23 -14.15 16.16
N TRP A 353 -20.73 -13.57 15.05
CA TRP A 353 -20.91 -12.13 14.90
C TRP A 353 -22.35 -11.79 14.49
N THR A 354 -22.80 -10.58 14.83
CA THR A 354 -24.04 -10.06 14.25
C THR A 354 -23.77 -9.46 12.86
N PRO A 355 -24.75 -9.47 11.92
CA PRO A 355 -24.62 -8.74 10.67
C PRO A 355 -24.26 -7.25 10.85
N ALA A 356 -24.81 -6.61 11.87
CA ALA A 356 -24.53 -5.22 12.21
C ALA A 356 -23.07 -5.00 12.64
N ASP A 357 -22.49 -5.90 13.44
CA ASP A 357 -21.08 -5.83 13.81
C ASP A 357 -20.16 -6.03 12.60
N ALA A 358 -20.48 -7.00 11.76
CA ALA A 358 -19.74 -7.26 10.53
C ALA A 358 -19.73 -6.02 9.61
N ALA A 359 -20.89 -5.40 9.39
CA ALA A 359 -21.03 -4.19 8.58
C ALA A 359 -20.28 -3.01 9.21
N ARG A 360 -20.35 -2.84 10.54
CA ARG A 360 -19.62 -1.80 11.25
C ARG A 360 -18.11 -1.95 11.09
N VAL A 361 -17.57 -3.15 11.22
CA VAL A 361 -16.13 -3.42 11.07
C VAL A 361 -15.67 -3.13 9.64
N VAL A 362 -16.45 -3.53 8.63
CA VAL A 362 -16.15 -3.20 7.22
C VAL A 362 -16.05 -1.70 7.01
N ARG A 363 -17.01 -0.91 7.51
CA ARG A 363 -16.98 0.56 7.41
C ARG A 363 -15.77 1.18 8.11
N MET A 364 -15.42 0.63 9.28
CA MET A 364 -14.23 1.10 10.02
C MET A 364 -12.96 0.89 9.21
N ILE A 365 -12.72 -0.32 8.72
CA ILE A 365 -11.49 -0.69 8.00
C ILE A 365 -11.47 -0.08 6.60
N GLY A 366 -12.59 -0.12 5.89
CA GLY A 366 -12.69 0.31 4.49
C GLY A 366 -12.48 1.81 4.28
N ALA A 367 -12.91 2.66 5.24
CA ALA A 367 -12.78 4.11 5.11
C ALA A 367 -12.66 4.86 6.44
N GLY A 368 -13.41 4.47 7.48
CA GLY A 368 -13.56 5.26 8.70
C GLY A 368 -12.24 5.48 9.44
N ASN A 369 -11.39 4.46 9.51
CA ASN A 369 -10.08 4.57 10.17
C ASN A 369 -9.12 5.48 9.39
N ALA A 370 -9.11 5.38 8.06
CA ALA A 370 -8.30 6.26 7.22
C ALA A 370 -8.75 7.73 7.33
N THR A 371 -10.07 7.99 7.33
CA THR A 371 -10.62 9.33 7.58
C THR A 371 -10.14 9.90 8.92
N ARG A 372 -10.15 9.09 10.00
CA ARG A 372 -9.70 9.53 11.32
C ARG A 372 -8.20 9.81 11.36
N VAL A 373 -7.37 9.03 10.66
CA VAL A 373 -5.90 9.16 10.69
C VAL A 373 -5.42 10.31 9.81
N TYR A 374 -6.00 10.49 8.62
CA TYR A 374 -5.49 11.44 7.61
C TYR A 374 -6.37 12.69 7.42
N GLY A 375 -7.47 12.77 8.14
CA GLY A 375 -8.48 13.80 7.92
C GLY A 375 -9.40 13.49 6.74
N GLY A 376 -10.54 14.12 6.69
CA GLY A 376 -11.53 13.99 5.62
C GLY A 376 -11.22 14.86 4.42
#